data_8f67551a39af607978997669365ea10f
#
_entry.id   8f67551a39af607978997669365ea10f
#
_cell.length_a   1.000
_cell.length_b   1.000
_cell.length_c   1.000
_cell.angle_alpha   90.00
_cell.angle_beta   90.00
_cell.angle_gamma   90.00
#
_symmetry.space_group_name_H-M   'P 1'
#
loop_
_entity.id
_entity.type
_entity.pdbx_description
1 polymer ?
#
loop_
_entity_poly.entity_id
_entity_poly.type
_entity_poly.pdbx_seq_one_letter_code
_entity_poly.pdbx_strand_id
1 'polypeptide(L)'
;MKKLGTEQYIPQIKDGFIKTMQEKYNTTKEEAEKIIESFLRVIEDASDYLFSLNHSLPYSMIGFACGYLRKYYTIEYLTVLLNINKDNQEKTTKIIEYAKSKGIKVKPIEFGKSKADYFFDKVENTIYRGCASIKYLNKEVANELYELSKNKYDSFIDLLVDIAEKTSANTRQIGILIQLNYFKQFGENGKLLSIYKEFTEGSNKYDKKYKDNTKIKRITALKEIESITSNKRISLKEQIKFEQELLGYIQTTIPNINPRYAYVMDIDTKFSPKLNLYCLAKGTTGIMKVSKWDFEKYPIETGDVIYINKSKKKSQKIFKDGKFIENEDVKEYWIEEYTIANNEFL
;
A
#
# COMPACT_ATOMS: atom_id res chain seq x y z
N MET A 1 -35.33 23.25 10.32
CA MET A 1 -36.24 22.94 11.47
C MET A 1 -35.91 23.92 12.58
N LYS A 2 -36.91 24.69 13.05
CA LYS A 2 -36.68 25.66 14.13
C LYS A 2 -36.24 24.96 15.40
N LYS A 3 -35.17 25.44 16.03
CA LYS A 3 -34.74 25.09 17.37
C LYS A 3 -35.89 25.39 18.35
N LEU A 4 -36.70 24.45 18.69
CA LEU A 4 -37.82 24.64 19.62
C LEU A 4 -37.45 23.96 20.95
N GLY A 5 -37.16 24.80 21.95
CA GLY A 5 -37.52 24.48 23.33
C GLY A 5 -36.43 23.84 24.21
N THR A 6 -35.18 23.68 23.80
CA THR A 6 -34.14 23.23 24.74
C THR A 6 -33.58 24.36 25.62
N GLU A 7 -33.58 25.60 25.15
CA GLU A 7 -33.05 26.72 25.89
C GLU A 7 -33.75 26.94 27.25
N GLN A 8 -35.06 26.70 27.32
CA GLN A 8 -35.82 26.79 28.57
C GLN A 8 -35.41 25.75 29.64
N TYR A 9 -34.80 24.65 29.24
CA TYR A 9 -34.37 23.59 30.19
C TYR A 9 -32.90 23.69 30.60
N ILE A 10 -32.11 24.53 29.95
CA ILE A 10 -30.68 24.72 30.24
C ILE A 10 -30.43 25.08 31.71
N PRO A 11 -31.16 26.03 32.32
CA PRO A 11 -30.96 26.34 33.73
C PRO A 11 -31.19 25.13 34.65
N GLN A 12 -32.27 24.36 34.42
CA GLN A 12 -32.60 23.18 35.23
C GLN A 12 -31.55 22.08 35.06
N ILE A 13 -31.03 21.91 33.85
CA ILE A 13 -29.95 20.94 33.56
C ILE A 13 -28.66 21.34 34.30
N LYS A 14 -28.29 22.64 34.24
CA LYS A 14 -27.12 23.14 34.94
C LYS A 14 -27.25 22.93 36.45
N ASP A 15 -28.34 23.35 37.05
CA ASP A 15 -28.56 23.25 38.49
C ASP A 15 -28.58 21.77 38.94
N GLY A 16 -29.26 20.90 38.23
CA GLY A 16 -29.28 19.47 38.49
C GLY A 16 -27.92 18.80 38.41
N PHE A 17 -27.14 19.17 37.39
CA PHE A 17 -25.78 18.68 37.24
C PHE A 17 -24.85 19.14 38.34
N ILE A 18 -24.83 20.45 38.63
CA ILE A 18 -23.98 21.03 39.68
C ILE A 18 -24.30 20.38 41.03
N LYS A 19 -25.58 20.28 41.40
CA LYS A 19 -26.01 19.61 42.61
C LYS A 19 -25.51 18.16 42.68
N THR A 20 -25.67 17.40 41.60
CA THR A 20 -25.22 15.99 41.54
C THR A 20 -23.70 15.86 41.69
N MET A 21 -22.95 16.75 41.03
CA MET A 21 -21.47 16.75 41.11
C MET A 21 -20.97 17.06 42.52
N GLN A 22 -21.61 18.01 43.19
CA GLN A 22 -21.28 18.34 44.60
C GLN A 22 -21.64 17.19 45.56
N GLU A 23 -22.84 16.61 45.42
CA GLU A 23 -23.34 15.57 46.32
C GLU A 23 -22.64 14.22 46.15
N LYS A 24 -22.33 13.82 44.90
CA LYS A 24 -21.78 12.48 44.63
C LYS A 24 -20.29 12.45 44.42
N TYR A 25 -19.70 13.54 43.90
CA TYR A 25 -18.28 13.57 43.51
C TYR A 25 -17.45 14.57 44.27
N ASN A 26 -18.06 15.27 45.25
CA ASN A 26 -17.39 16.25 46.12
C ASN A 26 -16.66 17.37 45.35
N THR A 27 -17.18 17.74 44.17
CA THR A 27 -16.61 18.73 43.25
C THR A 27 -17.03 20.14 43.74
N THR A 28 -16.18 21.15 43.53
CA THR A 28 -16.60 22.54 43.81
C THR A 28 -17.65 23.01 42.83
N LYS A 29 -18.43 24.03 43.21
CA LYS A 29 -19.48 24.59 42.32
C LYS A 29 -18.85 25.14 41.05
N GLU A 30 -17.74 25.85 41.13
CA GLU A 30 -17.02 26.46 40.03
C GLU A 30 -16.50 25.43 39.02
N GLU A 31 -15.98 24.30 39.53
CA GLU A 31 -15.55 23.20 38.69
C GLU A 31 -16.71 22.53 37.94
N ALA A 32 -17.83 22.26 38.64
CA ALA A 32 -19.02 21.69 38.05
C ALA A 32 -19.66 22.62 37.00
N GLU A 33 -19.71 23.92 37.27
CA GLU A 33 -20.16 24.95 36.30
C GLU A 33 -19.31 24.91 35.03
N LYS A 34 -18.00 24.88 35.16
CA LYS A 34 -17.06 24.87 34.03
C LYS A 34 -17.22 23.62 33.16
N ILE A 35 -17.45 22.47 33.78
CA ILE A 35 -17.67 21.19 33.09
C ILE A 35 -18.99 21.24 32.30
N ILE A 36 -20.09 21.66 32.95
CA ILE A 36 -21.40 21.67 32.27
C ILE A 36 -21.48 22.73 31.16
N GLU A 37 -20.82 23.87 31.34
CA GLU A 37 -20.76 24.89 30.28
C GLU A 37 -20.00 24.43 29.06
N SER A 38 -18.85 23.77 29.29
CA SER A 38 -18.09 23.15 28.19
C SER A 38 -18.91 22.14 27.44
N PHE A 39 -19.65 21.26 28.13
CA PHE A 39 -20.48 20.24 27.54
C PHE A 39 -21.68 20.83 26.79
N LEU A 40 -22.36 21.85 27.35
CA LEU A 40 -23.48 22.50 26.67
C LEU A 40 -23.05 23.25 25.40
N ARG A 41 -21.86 23.85 25.41
CA ARG A 41 -21.26 24.46 24.19
C ARG A 41 -21.06 23.42 23.09
N VAL A 42 -20.51 22.24 23.41
CA VAL A 42 -20.36 21.15 22.44
C VAL A 42 -21.72 20.70 21.89
N ILE A 43 -22.74 20.62 22.73
CA ILE A 43 -24.13 20.31 22.28
C ILE A 43 -24.66 21.41 21.38
N GLU A 44 -24.44 22.66 21.70
CA GLU A 44 -24.88 23.79 20.88
C GLU A 44 -24.20 23.81 19.51
N ASP A 45 -22.89 23.64 19.47
CA ASP A 45 -22.10 23.54 18.23
C ASP A 45 -22.55 22.33 17.37
N ALA A 46 -22.89 21.20 18.02
CA ALA A 46 -23.36 20.00 17.34
C ALA A 46 -24.85 20.11 16.91
N SER A 47 -25.65 21.02 17.52
CA SER A 47 -27.11 21.09 17.30
C SER A 47 -27.51 21.44 15.87
N ASP A 48 -26.66 22.12 15.13
CA ASP A 48 -26.87 22.45 13.71
C ASP A 48 -26.73 21.21 12.80
N TYR A 49 -26.06 20.16 13.28
CA TYR A 49 -25.78 18.90 12.57
C TYR A 49 -26.40 17.66 13.23
N LEU A 50 -27.38 17.82 14.14
CA LEU A 50 -28.05 16.68 14.77
C LEU A 50 -28.91 15.93 13.75
N PHE A 51 -28.42 14.74 13.38
CA PHE A 51 -29.22 13.79 12.61
C PHE A 51 -30.40 13.29 13.44
N SER A 52 -31.54 13.04 12.76
CA SER A 52 -32.67 12.40 13.42
C SER A 52 -32.25 11.04 14.00
N LEU A 53 -32.90 10.61 15.07
CA LEU A 53 -32.62 9.31 15.73
C LEU A 53 -32.75 8.16 14.71
N ASN A 54 -33.73 8.25 13.81
CA ASN A 54 -33.93 7.29 12.73
C ASN A 54 -32.75 7.16 11.77
N HIS A 55 -31.89 8.16 11.71
CA HIS A 55 -30.68 8.15 10.90
C HIS A 55 -29.45 7.75 11.73
N SER A 56 -29.28 8.34 12.91
CA SER A 56 -28.10 8.12 13.75
C SER A 56 -28.03 6.70 14.33
N LEU A 57 -29.17 6.12 14.74
CA LEU A 57 -29.22 4.80 15.35
C LEU A 57 -28.75 3.68 14.40
N PRO A 58 -29.26 3.56 13.16
CA PRO A 58 -28.78 2.55 12.21
C PRO A 58 -27.28 2.70 11.91
N TYR A 59 -26.78 3.91 11.73
CA TYR A 59 -25.34 4.14 11.49
C TYR A 59 -24.49 3.73 12.68
N SER A 60 -24.94 4.00 13.90
CA SER A 60 -24.26 3.56 15.11
C SER A 60 -24.22 2.02 15.22
N MET A 61 -25.30 1.34 14.88
CA MET A 61 -25.35 -0.13 14.84
C MET A 61 -24.41 -0.71 13.79
N ILE A 62 -24.36 -0.11 12.58
CA ILE A 62 -23.40 -0.51 11.53
C ILE A 62 -21.97 -0.27 12.02
N GLY A 63 -21.69 0.89 12.62
CA GLY A 63 -20.38 1.21 13.19
C GLY A 63 -19.93 0.20 14.25
N PHE A 64 -20.86 -0.19 15.15
CA PHE A 64 -20.61 -1.23 16.15
C PHE A 64 -20.32 -2.59 15.50
N ALA A 65 -21.13 -3.00 14.52
CA ALA A 65 -20.93 -4.26 13.80
C ALA A 65 -19.57 -4.27 13.07
N CYS A 66 -19.18 -3.17 12.41
CA CYS A 66 -17.88 -3.02 11.79
C CYS A 66 -16.74 -3.12 12.82
N GLY A 67 -16.88 -2.47 13.99
CA GLY A 67 -15.92 -2.56 15.09
C GLY A 67 -15.77 -3.98 15.62
N TYR A 68 -16.90 -4.69 15.80
CA TYR A 68 -16.93 -6.09 16.22
C TYR A 68 -16.22 -7.00 15.21
N LEU A 69 -16.58 -6.90 13.92
CA LEU A 69 -15.95 -7.70 12.86
C LEU A 69 -14.46 -7.40 12.74
N ARG A 70 -14.07 -6.13 12.82
CA ARG A 70 -12.64 -5.73 12.80
C ARG A 70 -11.85 -6.33 13.94
N LYS A 71 -12.46 -6.53 15.13
CA LYS A 71 -11.79 -7.07 16.31
C LYS A 71 -11.72 -8.59 16.31
N TYR A 72 -12.82 -9.27 16.00
CA TYR A 72 -12.95 -10.72 16.16
C TYR A 72 -12.78 -11.51 14.86
N TYR A 73 -12.97 -10.87 13.71
CA TYR A 73 -12.85 -11.45 12.36
C TYR A 73 -11.92 -10.60 11.49
N THR A 74 -10.75 -10.26 12.02
CA THR A 74 -9.85 -9.25 11.43
C THR A 74 -9.46 -9.58 10.00
N ILE A 75 -9.05 -10.83 9.72
CA ILE A 75 -8.57 -11.22 8.39
C ILE A 75 -9.69 -11.18 7.35
N GLU A 76 -10.88 -11.68 7.70
CA GLU A 76 -12.07 -11.65 6.84
C GLU A 76 -12.50 -10.21 6.55
N TYR A 77 -12.59 -9.42 7.60
CA TYR A 77 -12.99 -8.01 7.51
C TYR A 77 -12.03 -7.21 6.62
N LEU A 78 -10.72 -7.36 6.79
CA LEU A 78 -9.73 -6.67 5.99
C LEU A 78 -9.72 -7.15 4.53
N THR A 79 -9.96 -8.44 4.29
CA THR A 79 -10.08 -8.98 2.92
C THR A 79 -11.27 -8.37 2.18
N VAL A 80 -12.42 -8.25 2.85
CA VAL A 80 -13.60 -7.58 2.28
C VAL A 80 -13.32 -6.11 2.01
N LEU A 81 -12.68 -5.40 2.96
CA LEU A 81 -12.31 -4.00 2.77
C LEU A 81 -11.35 -3.79 1.59
N LEU A 82 -10.38 -4.70 1.40
CA LEU A 82 -9.46 -4.66 0.25
C LEU A 82 -10.23 -4.83 -1.06
N ASN A 83 -11.19 -5.74 -1.13
CA ASN A 83 -12.01 -5.95 -2.32
C ASN A 83 -12.92 -4.75 -2.63
N ILE A 84 -13.50 -4.12 -1.62
CA ILE A 84 -14.34 -2.92 -1.79
C ILE A 84 -13.51 -1.72 -2.25
N ASN A 85 -12.26 -1.60 -1.76
CA ASN A 85 -11.41 -0.43 -2.03
C ASN A 85 -10.30 -0.72 -3.06
N LYS A 86 -10.37 -1.80 -3.84
CA LYS A 86 -9.30 -2.22 -4.76
C LYS A 86 -8.88 -1.17 -5.78
N ASP A 87 -9.80 -0.28 -6.17
CA ASP A 87 -9.56 0.79 -7.13
C ASP A 87 -9.02 2.08 -6.46
N ASN A 88 -8.90 2.10 -5.12
CA ASN A 88 -8.38 3.21 -4.35
C ASN A 88 -7.04 2.83 -3.69
N GLN A 89 -5.94 3.19 -4.34
CA GLN A 89 -4.59 2.83 -3.90
C GLN A 89 -4.26 3.31 -2.49
N GLU A 90 -4.63 4.55 -2.13
CA GLU A 90 -4.34 5.10 -0.80
C GLU A 90 -5.03 4.31 0.32
N LYS A 91 -6.33 4.00 0.14
CA LYS A 91 -7.06 3.17 1.10
C LYS A 91 -6.51 1.76 1.18
N THR A 92 -6.22 1.14 0.03
CA THR A 92 -5.64 -0.20 -0.06
C THR A 92 -4.30 -0.27 0.69
N THR A 93 -3.42 0.71 0.49
CA THR A 93 -2.13 0.78 1.20
C THR A 93 -2.33 0.85 2.71
N LYS A 94 -3.21 1.74 3.21
CA LYS A 94 -3.52 1.85 4.65
C LYS A 94 -4.08 0.55 5.24
N ILE A 95 -4.94 -0.16 4.49
CA ILE A 95 -5.50 -1.45 4.93
C ILE A 95 -4.39 -2.51 5.00
N ILE A 96 -3.49 -2.56 4.03
CA ILE A 96 -2.35 -3.49 4.01
C ILE A 96 -1.39 -3.21 5.16
N GLU A 97 -1.05 -1.95 5.43
CA GLU A 97 -0.22 -1.56 6.57
C GLU A 97 -0.86 -1.97 7.90
N TYR A 98 -2.17 -1.76 8.03
CA TYR A 98 -2.91 -2.20 9.21
C TYR A 98 -2.92 -3.73 9.35
N ALA A 99 -3.12 -4.48 8.26
CA ALA A 99 -3.04 -5.95 8.27
C ALA A 99 -1.66 -6.41 8.77
N LYS A 100 -0.58 -5.85 8.22
CA LYS A 100 0.80 -6.14 8.65
C LYS A 100 1.02 -5.82 10.14
N SER A 101 0.48 -4.71 10.65
CA SER A 101 0.57 -4.33 12.08
C SER A 101 -0.15 -5.33 13.01
N LYS A 102 -1.10 -6.10 12.49
CA LYS A 102 -1.82 -7.18 13.19
C LYS A 102 -1.19 -8.56 12.99
N GLY A 103 -0.01 -8.64 12.36
CA GLY A 103 0.68 -9.90 12.08
C GLY A 103 0.06 -10.71 10.96
N ILE A 104 -0.85 -10.12 10.17
CA ILE A 104 -1.44 -10.77 9.00
C ILE A 104 -0.48 -10.55 7.81
N LYS A 105 -0.08 -11.65 7.18
CA LYS A 105 0.76 -11.60 5.98
C LYS A 105 -0.08 -11.17 4.78
N VAL A 106 0.45 -10.29 3.94
CA VAL A 106 -0.17 -9.96 2.65
C VAL A 106 0.80 -10.39 1.56
N LYS A 107 0.45 -11.45 0.85
CA LYS A 107 1.28 -12.02 -0.22
C LYS A 107 0.99 -11.33 -1.56
N PRO A 108 2.02 -11.16 -2.40
CA PRO A 108 1.86 -10.66 -3.77
C PRO A 108 1.04 -11.66 -4.62
N ILE A 109 0.79 -11.27 -5.87
CA ILE A 109 0.17 -12.17 -6.85
C ILE A 109 1.12 -13.31 -7.21
N GLU A 110 0.55 -14.51 -7.42
CA GLU A 110 1.30 -15.70 -7.79
C GLU A 110 0.44 -16.61 -8.69
N PHE A 111 1.00 -17.07 -9.79
CA PHE A 111 0.33 -18.01 -10.70
C PHE A 111 0.00 -19.32 -9.97
N GLY A 112 -1.21 -19.79 -10.14
CA GLY A 112 -1.72 -20.96 -9.44
C GLY A 112 -2.30 -20.71 -8.05
N LYS A 113 -2.11 -19.50 -7.48
CA LYS A 113 -2.67 -19.13 -6.17
C LYS A 113 -3.63 -17.96 -6.25
N SER A 114 -3.24 -16.88 -6.93
CA SER A 114 -4.04 -15.64 -6.97
C SER A 114 -5.27 -15.80 -7.85
N LYS A 115 -6.40 -15.41 -7.29
CA LYS A 115 -7.70 -15.30 -7.96
C LYS A 115 -7.93 -13.88 -8.45
N ALA A 116 -9.11 -13.60 -9.00
CA ALA A 116 -9.48 -12.25 -9.42
C ALA A 116 -9.55 -11.27 -8.24
N ASP A 117 -10.24 -11.62 -7.18
CA ASP A 117 -10.39 -10.80 -5.97
C ASP A 117 -9.42 -11.25 -4.86
N TYR A 118 -9.17 -10.36 -3.86
CA TYR A 118 -8.45 -10.75 -2.65
C TYR A 118 -9.15 -11.89 -1.94
N PHE A 119 -8.39 -12.83 -1.42
CA PHE A 119 -8.90 -13.89 -0.57
C PHE A 119 -7.92 -14.17 0.58
N PHE A 120 -8.34 -14.90 1.59
CA PHE A 120 -7.54 -15.19 2.77
C PHE A 120 -7.43 -16.68 3.04
N ASP A 121 -6.36 -17.05 3.71
CA ASP A 121 -6.15 -18.34 4.34
C ASP A 121 -5.99 -18.12 5.86
N LYS A 122 -6.92 -18.68 6.64
CA LYS A 122 -6.90 -18.56 8.11
C LYS A 122 -5.76 -19.36 8.74
N VAL A 123 -5.42 -20.50 8.17
CA VAL A 123 -4.39 -21.39 8.73
C VAL A 123 -3.02 -20.73 8.61
N GLU A 124 -2.75 -20.14 7.45
CA GLU A 124 -1.51 -19.42 7.20
C GLU A 124 -1.51 -17.97 7.76
N ASN A 125 -2.64 -17.47 8.26
CA ASN A 125 -2.88 -16.08 8.62
C ASN A 125 -2.43 -15.11 7.50
N THR A 126 -2.89 -15.38 6.28
CA THR A 126 -2.39 -14.72 5.07
C THR A 126 -3.55 -14.24 4.20
N ILE A 127 -3.46 -12.99 3.72
CA ILE A 127 -4.28 -12.45 2.64
C ILE A 127 -3.49 -12.54 1.34
N TYR A 128 -4.08 -13.12 0.32
CA TYR A 128 -3.53 -13.18 -1.03
C TYR A 128 -4.12 -12.07 -1.88
N ARG A 129 -3.27 -11.37 -2.61
CA ARG A 129 -3.70 -10.30 -3.49
C ARG A 129 -4.46 -10.85 -4.69
N GLY A 130 -5.58 -10.17 -5.03
CA GLY A 130 -6.35 -10.46 -6.24
C GLY A 130 -5.74 -9.78 -7.48
N CYS A 131 -5.66 -10.49 -8.60
CA CYS A 131 -5.10 -9.96 -9.85
C CYS A 131 -5.89 -8.77 -10.39
N ALA A 132 -7.21 -8.73 -10.21
CA ALA A 132 -8.04 -7.62 -10.66
C ALA A 132 -7.88 -6.32 -9.85
N SER A 133 -7.07 -6.33 -8.78
CA SER A 133 -6.69 -5.12 -8.03
C SER A 133 -5.49 -4.40 -8.63
N ILE A 134 -4.89 -4.96 -9.69
CA ILE A 134 -3.72 -4.42 -10.36
C ILE A 134 -4.19 -3.58 -11.54
N LYS A 135 -3.59 -2.42 -11.70
CA LYS A 135 -3.91 -1.50 -12.78
C LYS A 135 -3.83 -2.18 -14.14
N TYR A 136 -4.82 -1.99 -14.98
CA TYR A 136 -4.99 -2.57 -16.32
C TYR A 136 -5.34 -4.07 -16.38
N LEU A 137 -5.43 -4.77 -15.25
CA LEU A 137 -5.96 -6.13 -15.20
C LEU A 137 -7.47 -6.12 -14.91
N ASN A 138 -8.17 -7.13 -15.39
CA ASN A 138 -9.61 -7.32 -15.18
C ASN A 138 -9.91 -8.71 -14.60
N LYS A 139 -11.14 -8.92 -14.17
CA LYS A 139 -11.57 -10.20 -13.56
C LYS A 139 -11.57 -11.36 -14.56
N GLU A 140 -11.89 -11.09 -15.80
CA GLU A 140 -11.96 -12.09 -16.86
C GLU A 140 -10.60 -12.75 -17.08
N VAL A 141 -9.58 -11.95 -17.42
CA VAL A 141 -8.20 -12.43 -17.58
C VAL A 141 -7.67 -13.12 -16.32
N ALA A 142 -7.99 -12.58 -15.14
CA ALA A 142 -7.56 -13.20 -13.88
C ALA A 142 -8.16 -14.60 -13.68
N ASN A 143 -9.44 -14.77 -14.00
CA ASN A 143 -10.12 -16.06 -13.90
C ASN A 143 -9.61 -17.05 -14.96
N GLU A 144 -9.43 -16.61 -16.20
CA GLU A 144 -8.86 -17.44 -17.28
C GLU A 144 -7.46 -17.96 -16.92
N LEU A 145 -6.59 -17.08 -16.39
CA LEU A 145 -5.24 -17.47 -15.94
C LEU A 145 -5.29 -18.42 -14.74
N TYR A 146 -6.25 -18.23 -13.82
CA TYR A 146 -6.43 -19.16 -12.71
C TYR A 146 -6.90 -20.53 -13.19
N GLU A 147 -7.78 -20.61 -14.18
CA GLU A 147 -8.18 -21.88 -14.80
C GLU A 147 -7.00 -22.56 -15.51
N LEU A 148 -6.20 -21.82 -16.27
CA LEU A 148 -4.98 -22.37 -16.89
C LEU A 148 -3.99 -22.92 -15.86
N SER A 149 -3.92 -22.31 -14.68
CA SER A 149 -2.99 -22.74 -13.63
C SER A 149 -3.29 -24.14 -13.03
N LYS A 150 -4.43 -24.72 -13.34
CA LYS A 150 -4.77 -26.09 -12.99
C LYS A 150 -4.02 -27.13 -13.85
N ASN A 151 -3.49 -26.70 -14.99
CA ASN A 151 -2.67 -27.51 -15.86
C ASN A 151 -1.20 -27.47 -15.39
N LYS A 152 -0.43 -28.52 -15.73
CA LYS A 152 1.03 -28.52 -15.55
C LYS A 152 1.69 -28.01 -16.83
N TYR A 153 2.68 -27.17 -16.65
CA TYR A 153 3.49 -26.61 -17.73
C TYR A 153 4.96 -26.90 -17.47
N ASP A 154 5.65 -27.50 -18.44
CA ASP A 154 7.08 -27.83 -18.33
C ASP A 154 7.97 -26.62 -18.69
N SER A 155 7.44 -25.67 -19.45
CA SER A 155 8.15 -24.45 -19.84
C SER A 155 7.24 -23.22 -19.78
N PHE A 156 7.86 -22.03 -19.71
CA PHE A 156 7.12 -20.77 -19.80
C PHE A 156 6.52 -20.55 -21.19
N ILE A 157 7.20 -21.06 -22.24
CA ILE A 157 6.68 -21.02 -23.61
C ILE A 157 5.38 -21.80 -23.75
N ASP A 158 5.28 -22.99 -23.15
CA ASP A 158 4.03 -23.77 -23.20
C ASP A 158 2.86 -23.02 -22.56
N LEU A 159 3.12 -22.36 -21.45
CA LEU A 159 2.12 -21.49 -20.81
C LEU A 159 1.75 -20.29 -21.69
N LEU A 160 2.73 -19.61 -22.32
CA LEU A 160 2.47 -18.47 -23.19
C LEU A 160 1.63 -18.83 -24.41
N VAL A 161 1.86 -20.02 -24.98
CA VAL A 161 1.04 -20.56 -26.07
C VAL A 161 -0.40 -20.75 -25.61
N ASP A 162 -0.61 -21.40 -24.48
CA ASP A 162 -1.94 -21.60 -23.93
C ASP A 162 -2.64 -20.28 -23.57
N ILE A 163 -1.91 -19.30 -23.04
CA ILE A 163 -2.44 -17.95 -22.81
C ILE A 163 -2.90 -17.34 -24.14
N ALA A 164 -2.08 -17.39 -25.19
CA ALA A 164 -2.41 -16.80 -26.49
C ALA A 164 -3.60 -17.48 -27.17
N GLU A 165 -3.76 -18.79 -27.01
CA GLU A 165 -4.82 -19.58 -27.65
C GLU A 165 -6.14 -19.56 -26.86
N LYS A 166 -6.09 -19.54 -25.52
CA LYS A 166 -7.23 -19.87 -24.65
C LYS A 166 -7.70 -18.71 -23.78
N THR A 167 -7.03 -17.55 -23.82
CA THR A 167 -7.40 -16.42 -22.98
C THR A 167 -7.64 -15.14 -23.79
N SER A 168 -8.33 -14.19 -23.16
CA SER A 168 -8.55 -12.83 -23.65
C SER A 168 -7.40 -11.87 -23.30
N ALA A 169 -6.35 -12.35 -22.62
CA ALA A 169 -5.24 -11.54 -22.16
C ALA A 169 -4.46 -10.90 -23.31
N ASN A 170 -4.25 -9.61 -23.22
CA ASN A 170 -3.45 -8.87 -24.20
C ASN A 170 -1.97 -8.77 -23.78
N THR A 171 -1.12 -8.35 -24.73
CA THR A 171 0.35 -8.25 -24.55
C THR A 171 0.72 -7.39 -23.33
N ARG A 172 0.03 -6.27 -23.10
CA ARG A 172 0.29 -5.39 -21.96
C ARG A 172 0.00 -6.07 -20.63
N GLN A 173 -1.10 -6.79 -20.53
CA GLN A 173 -1.52 -7.46 -19.30
C GLN A 173 -0.54 -8.55 -18.89
N ILE A 174 -0.07 -9.37 -19.84
CA ILE A 174 0.94 -10.39 -19.56
C ILE A 174 2.28 -9.75 -19.19
N GLY A 175 2.70 -8.69 -19.88
CA GLY A 175 3.89 -7.92 -19.52
C GLY A 175 3.85 -7.41 -18.06
N ILE A 176 2.70 -6.86 -17.64
CA ILE A 176 2.48 -6.41 -16.25
C ILE A 176 2.62 -7.57 -15.26
N LEU A 177 2.03 -8.71 -15.54
CA LEU A 177 2.12 -9.90 -14.68
C LEU A 177 3.55 -10.41 -14.54
N ILE A 178 4.35 -10.39 -15.62
CA ILE A 178 5.77 -10.74 -15.56
C ILE A 178 6.55 -9.73 -14.70
N GLN A 179 6.35 -8.42 -14.92
CA GLN A 179 6.98 -7.35 -14.15
C GLN A 179 6.74 -7.50 -12.64
N LEU A 180 5.55 -7.95 -12.26
CA LEU A 180 5.14 -8.16 -10.85
C LEU A 180 5.46 -9.57 -10.32
N ASN A 181 6.32 -10.34 -11.00
CA ASN A 181 6.74 -11.68 -10.59
C ASN A 181 5.61 -12.73 -10.48
N TYR A 182 4.48 -12.53 -11.17
CA TYR A 182 3.34 -13.47 -11.14
C TYR A 182 3.73 -14.88 -11.56
N PHE A 183 4.61 -14.99 -12.57
CA PHE A 183 5.09 -16.24 -13.14
C PHE A 183 6.44 -16.72 -12.58
N LYS A 184 6.80 -16.30 -11.37
CA LYS A 184 8.11 -16.59 -10.74
C LYS A 184 8.52 -18.06 -10.75
N GLN A 185 7.59 -18.98 -10.75
CA GLN A 185 7.88 -20.42 -10.81
C GLN A 185 8.61 -20.86 -12.10
N PHE A 186 8.53 -20.07 -13.19
CA PHE A 186 9.22 -20.35 -14.45
C PHE A 186 10.58 -19.64 -14.57
N GLY A 187 10.89 -18.73 -13.67
CA GLY A 187 12.14 -17.99 -13.64
C GLY A 187 11.99 -16.55 -13.13
N GLU A 188 13.11 -15.87 -13.10
CA GLU A 188 13.15 -14.48 -12.69
C GLU A 188 12.57 -13.56 -13.78
N ASN A 189 11.97 -12.45 -13.38
CA ASN A 189 11.21 -11.57 -14.28
C ASN A 189 12.03 -10.97 -15.43
N GLY A 190 13.33 -10.68 -15.24
CA GLY A 190 14.19 -10.22 -16.34
C GLY A 190 14.39 -11.29 -17.44
N LYS A 191 14.56 -12.57 -17.03
CA LYS A 191 14.54 -13.70 -17.98
C LYS A 191 13.21 -13.78 -18.71
N LEU A 192 12.10 -13.78 -17.94
CA LEU A 192 10.75 -13.95 -18.52
C LEU A 192 10.35 -12.79 -19.43
N LEU A 193 10.75 -11.55 -19.13
CA LEU A 193 10.52 -10.40 -20.01
C LEU A 193 11.29 -10.54 -21.33
N SER A 194 12.53 -11.02 -21.28
CA SER A 194 13.33 -11.27 -22.50
C SER A 194 12.69 -12.33 -23.38
N ILE A 195 12.25 -13.46 -22.78
CA ILE A 195 11.54 -14.53 -23.50
C ILE A 195 10.22 -14.00 -24.08
N TYR A 196 9.47 -13.23 -23.29
CA TYR A 196 8.19 -12.67 -23.70
C TYR A 196 8.32 -11.69 -24.87
N LYS A 197 9.40 -10.90 -24.88
CA LYS A 197 9.72 -10.03 -26.00
C LYS A 197 9.97 -10.83 -27.29
N GLU A 198 10.74 -11.92 -27.23
CA GLU A 198 10.94 -12.81 -28.38
C GLU A 198 9.62 -13.45 -28.82
N PHE A 199 8.76 -13.85 -27.89
CA PHE A 199 7.46 -14.46 -28.17
C PHE A 199 6.52 -13.50 -28.90
N THR A 200 6.54 -12.19 -28.59
CA THR A 200 5.60 -11.18 -29.12
C THR A 200 6.14 -10.41 -30.32
N GLU A 201 7.43 -10.10 -30.33
CA GLU A 201 8.04 -9.13 -31.27
C GLU A 201 9.27 -9.69 -32.00
N GLY A 202 9.91 -10.75 -31.47
CA GLY A 202 11.15 -11.29 -32.00
C GLY A 202 11.02 -11.98 -33.38
N SER A 203 12.14 -12.42 -33.92
CA SER A 203 12.19 -13.15 -35.21
C SER A 203 11.40 -14.44 -35.17
N ASN A 204 11.26 -15.05 -34.00
CA ASN A 204 10.50 -16.28 -33.75
C ASN A 204 9.12 -16.01 -33.11
N LYS A 205 8.57 -14.81 -33.28
CA LYS A 205 7.28 -14.46 -32.65
C LYS A 205 6.21 -15.51 -32.93
N TYR A 206 5.36 -15.73 -31.94
CA TYR A 206 4.22 -16.62 -32.03
C TYR A 206 2.96 -15.85 -32.45
N ASP A 207 2.15 -16.46 -33.32
CA ASP A 207 0.80 -15.97 -33.67
C ASP A 207 -0.14 -17.16 -33.81
N LYS A 208 -1.29 -17.12 -33.12
CA LYS A 208 -2.33 -18.14 -33.19
C LYS A 208 -2.88 -18.38 -34.59
N LYS A 209 -2.71 -17.43 -35.52
CA LYS A 209 -3.16 -17.52 -36.92
C LYS A 209 -2.21 -18.32 -37.81
N TYR A 210 -1.00 -18.67 -37.32
CA TYR A 210 -0.07 -19.46 -38.11
C TYR A 210 -0.58 -20.88 -38.32
N LYS A 211 -0.15 -21.50 -39.44
CA LYS A 211 -0.37 -22.93 -39.71
C LYS A 211 0.41 -23.78 -38.70
N ASP A 212 -0.09 -24.97 -38.38
CA ASP A 212 0.46 -25.85 -37.33
C ASP A 212 1.96 -26.11 -37.49
N ASN A 213 2.44 -26.41 -38.71
CA ASN A 213 3.87 -26.60 -38.96
C ASN A 213 4.71 -25.35 -38.61
N THR A 214 4.16 -24.15 -38.83
CA THR A 214 4.84 -22.89 -38.46
C THR A 214 4.82 -22.70 -36.96
N LYS A 215 3.68 -22.95 -36.31
CA LYS A 215 3.56 -22.90 -34.86
C LYS A 215 4.59 -23.81 -34.18
N ILE A 216 4.69 -25.09 -34.62
CA ILE A 216 5.64 -26.07 -34.08
C ILE A 216 7.07 -25.54 -34.20
N LYS A 217 7.48 -25.08 -35.39
CA LYS A 217 8.83 -24.51 -35.60
C LYS A 217 9.10 -23.33 -34.68
N ARG A 218 8.14 -22.39 -34.51
CA ARG A 218 8.28 -21.24 -33.66
C ARG A 218 8.39 -21.63 -32.16
N ILE A 219 7.54 -22.54 -31.71
CA ILE A 219 7.57 -23.05 -30.33
C ILE A 219 8.91 -23.72 -30.03
N THR A 220 9.42 -24.56 -30.94
CA THR A 220 10.72 -25.21 -30.78
C THR A 220 11.84 -24.18 -30.65
N ALA A 221 11.93 -23.21 -31.58
CA ALA A 221 12.94 -22.16 -31.52
C ALA A 221 12.84 -21.30 -30.25
N LEU A 222 11.61 -20.97 -29.80
CA LEU A 222 11.38 -20.21 -28.57
C LEU A 222 11.79 -21.01 -27.32
N LYS A 223 11.58 -22.32 -27.27
CA LYS A 223 12.05 -23.20 -26.19
C LYS A 223 13.58 -23.28 -26.14
N GLU A 224 14.25 -23.31 -27.29
CA GLU A 224 15.71 -23.22 -27.36
C GLU A 224 16.18 -21.88 -26.75
N ILE A 225 15.56 -20.75 -27.13
CA ILE A 225 15.86 -19.43 -26.57
C ILE A 225 15.62 -19.42 -25.05
N GLU A 226 14.51 -20.00 -24.57
CA GLU A 226 14.21 -20.09 -23.13
C GLU A 226 15.31 -20.85 -22.37
N SER A 227 15.84 -21.94 -22.96
CA SER A 227 16.86 -22.77 -22.34
C SER A 227 18.21 -22.06 -22.17
N ILE A 228 18.58 -21.18 -23.12
CA ILE A 228 19.87 -20.48 -23.10
C ILE A 228 19.79 -19.10 -22.44
N THR A 229 18.58 -18.55 -22.24
CA THR A 229 18.39 -17.24 -21.61
C THR A 229 18.77 -17.29 -20.13
N SER A 230 19.71 -16.42 -19.74
CA SER A 230 20.17 -16.33 -18.35
C SER A 230 19.05 -15.95 -17.39
N ASN A 231 18.99 -16.63 -16.24
CA ASN A 231 17.97 -16.39 -15.22
C ASN A 231 18.32 -15.13 -14.39
N LYS A 232 18.05 -13.94 -14.93
CA LYS A 232 18.33 -12.65 -14.32
C LYS A 232 17.06 -11.98 -13.84
N ARG A 233 17.18 -11.21 -12.76
CA ARG A 233 16.16 -10.22 -12.34
C ARG A 233 16.34 -8.92 -13.10
N ILE A 234 15.27 -8.15 -13.21
CA ILE A 234 15.38 -6.71 -13.51
C ILE A 234 16.07 -6.00 -12.33
N SER A 235 16.58 -4.81 -12.57
CA SER A 235 17.18 -4.00 -11.51
C SER A 235 16.18 -3.67 -10.39
N LEU A 236 16.68 -3.46 -9.17
CA LEU A 236 15.83 -3.07 -8.04
C LEU A 236 15.07 -1.78 -8.33
N LYS A 237 15.70 -0.82 -9.01
CA LYS A 237 15.10 0.45 -9.40
C LYS A 237 13.90 0.25 -10.34
N GLU A 238 14.03 -0.62 -11.34
CA GLU A 238 12.94 -0.96 -12.26
C GLU A 238 11.82 -1.71 -11.53
N GLN A 239 12.17 -2.67 -10.67
CA GLN A 239 11.18 -3.42 -9.88
C GLN A 239 10.33 -2.48 -9.03
N ILE A 240 10.96 -1.58 -8.28
CA ILE A 240 10.27 -0.60 -7.43
C ILE A 240 9.42 0.34 -8.26
N LYS A 241 9.92 0.80 -9.41
CA LYS A 241 9.16 1.65 -10.33
C LYS A 241 7.87 0.95 -10.80
N PHE A 242 7.96 -0.30 -11.23
CA PHE A 242 6.78 -1.07 -11.64
C PHE A 242 5.80 -1.26 -10.48
N GLU A 243 6.29 -1.54 -9.29
CA GLU A 243 5.43 -1.67 -8.11
C GLU A 243 4.70 -0.36 -7.78
N GLN A 244 5.39 0.77 -7.79
CA GLN A 244 4.77 2.08 -7.56
C GLN A 244 3.73 2.43 -8.62
N GLU A 245 4.03 2.20 -9.90
CA GLU A 245 3.11 2.50 -11.01
C GLU A 245 1.87 1.58 -11.03
N LEU A 246 2.06 0.30 -10.76
CA LEU A 246 1.03 -0.73 -10.96
C LEU A 246 0.27 -1.07 -9.67
N LEU A 247 0.93 -1.00 -8.53
CA LEU A 247 0.35 -1.32 -7.23
C LEU A 247 0.04 -0.07 -6.38
N GLY A 248 0.73 1.05 -6.65
CA GLY A 248 0.66 2.28 -5.86
C GLY A 248 1.48 2.26 -4.57
N TYR A 249 2.20 1.19 -4.30
CA TYR A 249 3.13 1.07 -3.18
C TYR A 249 4.25 0.09 -3.50
N ILE A 250 5.34 0.17 -2.73
CA ILE A 250 6.47 -0.76 -2.85
C ILE A 250 6.20 -1.98 -1.96
N GLN A 251 6.29 -3.17 -2.54
CA GLN A 251 6.18 -4.43 -1.80
C GLN A 251 7.51 -5.15 -1.66
N THR A 252 8.47 -4.89 -2.54
CA THR A 252 9.80 -5.51 -2.53
C THR A 252 10.53 -5.15 -1.24
N THR A 253 11.02 -6.17 -0.55
CA THR A 253 11.95 -6.05 0.58
C THR A 253 13.15 -6.93 0.33
N ILE A 254 14.30 -6.55 0.89
CA ILE A 254 15.53 -7.34 0.83
C ILE A 254 15.76 -7.94 2.21
N PRO A 255 15.47 -9.24 2.42
CA PRO A 255 15.70 -9.88 3.71
C PRO A 255 17.18 -9.81 4.12
N ASN A 256 17.41 -9.64 5.42
CA ASN A 256 18.75 -9.64 6.03
C ASN A 256 19.69 -8.49 5.62
N ILE A 257 19.20 -7.50 4.87
CA ILE A 257 19.97 -6.29 4.61
C ILE A 257 19.97 -5.38 5.86
N ASN A 258 21.02 -4.56 6.00
CA ASN A 258 21.06 -3.57 7.08
C ASN A 258 19.88 -2.57 6.95
N PRO A 259 19.08 -2.34 8.03
CA PRO A 259 17.95 -1.41 7.99
C PRO A 259 18.29 0.05 7.66
N ARG A 260 19.57 0.39 7.59
CA ARG A 260 20.06 1.71 7.16
C ARG A 260 20.06 1.91 5.64
N TYR A 261 19.84 0.85 4.85
CA TYR A 261 19.63 0.98 3.41
C TYR A 261 18.21 1.45 3.12
N ALA A 262 18.10 2.54 2.40
CA ALA A 262 16.83 3.15 2.03
C ALA A 262 16.80 3.52 0.55
N TYR A 263 15.67 3.26 -0.10
CA TYR A 263 15.37 3.72 -1.44
C TYR A 263 14.72 5.11 -1.37
N VAL A 264 15.18 6.05 -2.19
CA VAL A 264 14.66 7.42 -2.26
C VAL A 264 13.44 7.46 -3.17
N MET A 265 12.26 7.57 -2.57
CA MET A 265 10.99 7.58 -3.30
C MET A 265 10.68 8.93 -3.94
N ASP A 266 10.97 10.01 -3.22
CA ASP A 266 10.68 11.39 -3.64
C ASP A 266 11.52 12.38 -2.83
N ILE A 267 11.74 13.58 -3.39
CA ILE A 267 12.56 14.63 -2.79
C ILE A 267 11.84 15.98 -2.89
N ASP A 268 11.52 16.59 -1.74
CA ASP A 268 11.02 17.97 -1.65
C ASP A 268 12.17 18.92 -1.29
N THR A 269 12.57 19.77 -2.25
CA THR A 269 13.67 20.74 -2.11
C THR A 269 13.21 22.16 -1.79
N LYS A 270 11.91 22.38 -1.56
CA LYS A 270 11.36 23.75 -1.34
C LYS A 270 12.04 24.50 -0.20
N PHE A 271 12.45 23.76 0.85
CA PHE A 271 13.22 24.28 1.99
C PHE A 271 14.48 23.45 2.19
N SER A 272 14.75 22.99 3.42
CA SER A 272 15.75 21.93 3.63
C SER A 272 15.27 20.66 2.93
N PRO A 273 16.10 20.02 2.09
CA PRO A 273 15.69 18.82 1.36
C PRO A 273 15.09 17.76 2.28
N LYS A 274 13.89 17.32 1.93
CA LYS A 274 13.15 16.25 2.62
C LYS A 274 13.12 15.05 1.69
N LEU A 275 13.69 13.96 2.15
CA LEU A 275 13.70 12.69 1.45
C LEU A 275 12.56 11.82 1.98
N ASN A 276 11.67 11.40 1.09
CA ASN A 276 10.72 10.34 1.38
C ASN A 276 11.42 9.01 1.10
N LEU A 277 11.68 8.24 2.14
CA LEU A 277 12.53 7.06 2.10
C LEU A 277 11.73 5.78 2.33
N TYR A 278 12.10 4.74 1.61
CA TYR A 278 11.60 3.38 1.81
C TYR A 278 12.72 2.49 2.36
N CYS A 279 12.55 1.97 3.57
CA CYS A 279 13.51 1.05 4.20
C CYS A 279 13.46 -0.32 3.52
N LEU A 280 14.52 -0.70 2.81
CA LEU A 280 14.58 -1.95 2.04
C LEU A 280 14.49 -3.21 2.91
N ALA A 281 14.96 -3.16 4.16
CA ALA A 281 14.89 -4.29 5.08
C ALA A 281 13.49 -4.52 5.66
N LYS A 282 12.76 -3.42 5.98
CA LYS A 282 11.51 -3.49 6.76
C LYS A 282 10.26 -3.24 5.91
N GLY A 283 10.40 -2.69 4.71
CA GLY A 283 9.25 -2.30 3.89
C GLY A 283 8.43 -1.15 4.49
N THR A 284 9.06 -0.27 5.27
CA THR A 284 8.42 0.88 5.90
C THR A 284 8.88 2.18 5.27
N THR A 285 8.01 3.17 5.21
CA THR A 285 8.33 4.50 4.71
C THR A 285 8.62 5.46 5.85
N GLY A 286 9.40 6.51 5.57
CA GLY A 286 9.70 7.55 6.53
C GLY A 286 10.25 8.80 5.84
N ILE A 287 10.12 9.95 6.50
CA ILE A 287 10.64 11.22 5.99
C ILE A 287 11.86 11.60 6.82
N MET A 288 12.96 11.88 6.14
CA MET A 288 14.16 12.42 6.75
C MET A 288 14.63 13.68 6.01
N LYS A 289 15.23 14.60 6.75
CA LYS A 289 15.80 15.84 6.18
C LYS A 289 17.31 15.73 6.02
N VAL A 290 17.82 16.45 5.03
CA VAL A 290 19.28 16.64 4.81
C VAL A 290 19.58 18.12 4.84
N SER A 291 20.78 18.54 5.24
CA SER A 291 21.18 19.92 5.11
C SER A 291 21.32 20.31 3.62
N LYS A 292 21.05 21.57 3.28
CA LYS A 292 21.24 22.03 1.89
C LYS A 292 22.66 21.85 1.43
N TRP A 293 23.63 22.13 2.32
CA TRP A 293 25.05 22.02 2.01
C TRP A 293 25.47 20.57 1.71
N ASP A 294 25.03 19.58 2.51
CA ASP A 294 25.33 18.17 2.26
C ASP A 294 24.66 17.68 0.98
N PHE A 295 23.41 18.10 0.74
CA PHE A 295 22.67 17.74 -0.46
C PHE A 295 23.27 18.32 -1.75
N GLU A 296 23.78 19.56 -1.70
CA GLU A 296 24.48 20.19 -2.84
C GLU A 296 25.85 19.56 -3.10
N LYS A 297 26.55 19.17 -2.04
CA LYS A 297 27.87 18.53 -2.14
C LYS A 297 27.79 17.09 -2.62
N TYR A 298 26.78 16.35 -2.19
CA TYR A 298 26.55 14.95 -2.54
C TYR A 298 25.10 14.79 -3.00
N PRO A 299 24.78 15.16 -4.26
CA PRO A 299 23.41 15.17 -4.72
C PRO A 299 22.80 13.76 -4.73
N ILE A 300 21.55 13.67 -4.28
CA ILE A 300 20.73 12.47 -4.28
C ILE A 300 19.61 12.68 -5.30
N GLU A 301 19.28 11.64 -6.04
CA GLU A 301 18.17 11.64 -6.98
C GLU A 301 17.06 10.67 -6.53
N THR A 302 15.84 10.94 -6.99
CA THR A 302 14.74 9.98 -6.85
C THR A 302 15.10 8.67 -7.56
N GLY A 303 14.94 7.57 -6.84
CA GLY A 303 15.33 6.25 -7.32
C GLY A 303 16.71 5.78 -6.85
N ASP A 304 17.45 6.61 -6.14
CA ASP A 304 18.72 6.18 -5.55
C ASP A 304 18.51 5.27 -4.35
N VAL A 305 19.45 4.37 -4.14
CA VAL A 305 19.61 3.64 -2.88
C VAL A 305 20.72 4.29 -2.09
N ILE A 306 20.41 4.68 -0.85
CA ILE A 306 21.37 5.30 0.06
C ILE A 306 21.58 4.43 1.30
N TYR A 307 22.82 4.46 1.82
CA TYR A 307 23.13 3.94 3.15
C TYR A 307 23.25 5.12 4.12
N ILE A 308 22.45 5.11 5.19
CA ILE A 308 22.44 6.18 6.20
C ILE A 308 23.51 5.88 7.25
N ASN A 309 24.69 6.53 7.10
CA ASN A 309 25.80 6.35 8.02
C ASN A 309 25.47 6.92 9.39
N LYS A 310 24.94 8.16 9.42
CA LYS A 310 24.63 8.86 10.67
C LYS A 310 23.35 9.67 10.55
N SER A 311 22.53 9.61 11.59
CA SER A 311 21.29 10.40 11.69
C SER A 311 21.04 10.88 13.12
N LYS A 312 20.29 11.99 13.24
CA LYS A 312 19.87 12.51 14.55
C LYS A 312 18.42 12.98 14.55
N LYS A 313 17.84 13.03 15.74
CA LYS A 313 16.56 13.66 15.99
C LYS A 313 16.79 15.13 16.37
N LYS A 314 16.00 16.04 15.79
CA LYS A 314 15.94 17.45 16.17
C LYS A 314 14.50 17.83 16.47
N SER A 315 14.27 18.80 17.33
CA SER A 315 12.95 19.42 17.49
C SER A 315 12.60 20.18 16.20
N GLN A 316 11.34 20.11 15.82
CA GLN A 316 10.85 20.88 14.67
C GLN A 316 10.92 22.37 14.98
N LYS A 317 11.40 23.20 14.03
CA LYS A 317 11.32 24.66 14.13
C LYS A 317 10.07 25.14 13.41
N ILE A 318 9.21 25.85 14.12
CA ILE A 318 8.01 26.50 13.57
C ILE A 318 8.20 28.01 13.59
N PHE A 319 7.70 28.69 12.55
CA PHE A 319 7.73 30.15 12.50
C PHE A 319 6.45 30.68 13.15
N LYS A 320 6.61 31.39 14.29
CA LYS A 320 5.51 31.99 15.04
C LYS A 320 5.95 33.38 15.53
N ASP A 321 5.08 34.38 15.39
CA ASP A 321 5.29 35.76 15.84
C ASP A 321 6.64 36.37 15.38
N GLY A 322 6.99 36.12 14.09
CA GLY A 322 8.21 36.67 13.49
C GLY A 322 9.52 35.97 13.87
N LYS A 323 9.48 34.89 14.64
CA LYS A 323 10.65 34.13 15.10
C LYS A 323 10.48 32.62 14.89
N PHE A 324 11.62 31.93 14.72
CA PHE A 324 11.62 30.47 14.74
C PHE A 324 11.69 29.96 16.19
N ILE A 325 10.67 29.18 16.59
CA ILE A 325 10.55 28.59 17.92
C ILE A 325 10.68 27.08 17.77
N GLU A 326 11.39 26.42 18.69
CA GLU A 326 11.49 24.95 18.72
C GLU A 326 10.18 24.36 19.28
N ASN A 327 9.58 23.45 18.51
CA ASN A 327 8.45 22.64 18.94
C ASN A 327 9.01 21.32 19.49
N GLU A 328 9.09 21.19 20.80
CA GLU A 328 9.65 20.00 21.45
C GLU A 328 8.76 18.75 21.30
N ASP A 329 7.46 18.93 21.06
CA ASP A 329 6.50 17.84 20.90
C ASP A 329 6.65 17.11 19.56
N VAL A 330 7.21 17.79 18.55
CA VAL A 330 7.41 17.23 17.21
C VAL A 330 8.89 17.07 16.90
N LYS A 331 9.29 15.83 16.69
CA LYS A 331 10.68 15.50 16.34
C LYS A 331 10.81 15.21 14.86
N GLU A 332 11.83 15.78 14.25
CA GLU A 332 12.24 15.55 12.88
C GLU A 332 13.53 14.70 12.84
N TYR A 333 13.62 13.82 11.84
CA TYR A 333 14.82 13.03 11.64
C TYR A 333 15.70 13.70 10.58
N TRP A 334 16.97 13.84 10.89
CA TRP A 334 17.98 14.45 10.03
C TRP A 334 19.08 13.46 9.72
N ILE A 335 19.43 13.32 8.45
CA ILE A 335 20.60 12.59 7.99
C ILE A 335 21.80 13.55 8.12
N GLU A 336 22.83 13.12 8.80
CA GLU A 336 24.10 13.87 8.93
C GLU A 336 25.17 13.34 7.98
N GLU A 337 25.10 12.05 7.64
CA GLU A 337 26.05 11.42 6.73
C GLU A 337 25.38 10.26 6.01
N TYR A 338 25.60 10.14 4.72
CA TYR A 338 25.09 9.08 3.86
C TYR A 338 26.06 8.75 2.72
N THR A 339 25.87 7.56 2.13
CA THR A 339 26.60 7.07 0.97
C THR A 339 25.61 6.56 -0.07
N ILE A 340 25.82 6.86 -1.35
CA ILE A 340 24.99 6.31 -2.43
C ILE A 340 25.48 4.90 -2.73
N ALA A 341 24.58 3.93 -2.66
CA ALA A 341 24.87 2.50 -2.75
C ALA A 341 24.25 1.82 -3.98
N ASN A 342 23.97 2.59 -5.03
CA ASN A 342 23.26 2.10 -6.23
C ASN A 342 23.94 0.90 -6.88
N ASN A 343 25.27 0.86 -6.91
CA ASN A 343 26.03 -0.21 -7.56
C ASN A 343 25.90 -1.57 -6.87
N GLU A 344 25.41 -1.62 -5.63
CA GLU A 344 25.15 -2.86 -4.90
C GLU A 344 23.82 -3.51 -5.29
N PHE A 345 22.96 -2.78 -5.98
CA PHE A 345 21.56 -3.14 -6.25
C PHE A 345 21.16 -3.05 -7.72
N LEU A 346 22.08 -2.66 -8.60
CA LEU A 346 21.90 -2.66 -10.05
C LEU A 346 22.18 -4.04 -10.64
#